data_884ecbe60d0fa501141b46d7844287c8
#
_entry.id   884ecbe60d0fa501141b46d7844287c8
#
_cell.length_a   1.000
_cell.length_b   1.000
_cell.length_c   1.000
_cell.angle_alpha   90.00
_cell.angle_beta   90.00
_cell.angle_gamma   90.00
#
_symmetry.space_group_name_H-M   'P 1'
#
loop_
_entity.id
_entity.type
_entity.pdbx_description
1 polymer ?
#
loop_
_entity_poly.entity_id
_entity_poly.type
_entity_poly.pdbx_seq_one_letter_code
_entity_poly.pdbx_strand_id
1 'polypeptide(L)'
;EIPELTRYDYDVLNIPASTLNEEGLHTWQYKVEDINKLRDTKYKALFIVNPSNPPSYQLNKECVDALKDVVTRWNPNLMIITDDVYGTFVPGFRSLMADLPQNTICVYSFSKYFGATGWRLAVIALHEKNVFDRMIANLPRKRKSELAKRYGSLSMQVENIKFIDRMVADSRQVALNH
;
A
#
# COMPACT_ATOMS: atom_id res chain seq x y z
N GLU A 1 15.79 0.18 1.34
CA GLU A 1 16.06 -1.26 1.24
C GLU A 1 15.07 -2.02 2.12
N ILE A 2 14.48 -3.09 1.60
CA ILE A 2 13.53 -3.93 2.33
C ILE A 2 14.06 -5.38 2.24
N PRO A 3 15.07 -5.74 3.08
CA PRO A 3 15.78 -7.03 2.98
C PRO A 3 14.86 -8.23 3.14
N GLU A 4 13.80 -8.12 3.95
CA GLU A 4 12.86 -9.21 4.20
C GLU A 4 11.99 -9.55 2.98
N LEU A 5 11.81 -8.62 2.06
CA LEU A 5 11.13 -8.88 0.80
C LEU A 5 11.97 -9.71 -0.17
N THR A 6 13.27 -9.81 0.05
CA THR A 6 14.18 -10.60 -0.80
C THR A 6 14.05 -12.12 -0.64
N ARG A 7 13.26 -12.60 0.32
CA ARG A 7 12.93 -14.04 0.43
C ARG A 7 12.12 -14.57 -0.75
N TYR A 8 11.55 -13.65 -1.53
CA TYR A 8 10.78 -13.96 -2.72
C TYR A 8 11.44 -13.25 -3.89
N ASP A 9 11.52 -13.88 -5.04
CA ASP A 9 12.00 -13.25 -6.27
C ASP A 9 11.02 -12.15 -6.69
N TYR A 10 11.34 -10.90 -6.35
CA TYR A 10 10.59 -9.72 -6.76
C TYR A 10 11.37 -8.92 -7.79
N ASP A 11 10.70 -8.58 -8.87
CA ASP A 11 11.15 -7.51 -9.75
C ASP A 11 10.76 -6.17 -9.13
N VAL A 12 11.73 -5.35 -8.78
CA VAL A 12 11.51 -4.03 -8.21
C VAL A 12 11.62 -2.96 -9.28
N LEU A 13 10.54 -2.24 -9.53
CA LEU A 13 10.54 -1.01 -10.31
C LEU A 13 10.76 0.19 -9.38
N ASN A 14 11.91 0.82 -9.48
CA ASN A 14 12.13 2.09 -8.80
C ASN A 14 11.56 3.24 -9.63
N ILE A 15 10.65 4.01 -9.03
CA ILE A 15 10.08 5.23 -9.61
C ILE A 15 10.74 6.42 -8.90
N PRO A 16 11.64 7.15 -9.57
CA PRO A 16 12.34 8.26 -8.94
C PRO A 16 11.42 9.46 -8.73
N ALA A 17 11.47 10.06 -7.54
CA ALA A 17 10.82 11.33 -7.23
C ALA A 17 11.77 12.48 -7.61
N SER A 18 11.85 12.78 -8.90
CA SER A 18 12.75 13.82 -9.42
C SER A 18 12.19 14.40 -10.71
N THR A 19 11.69 15.64 -10.63
CA THR A 19 11.18 16.41 -11.77
C THR A 19 11.71 17.85 -11.70
N LEU A 20 11.44 18.62 -12.76
CA LEU A 20 11.60 20.07 -12.73
C LEU A 20 10.21 20.72 -12.73
N ASN A 21 10.05 21.82 -12.00
CA ASN A 21 8.86 22.65 -12.09
C ASN A 21 8.90 23.57 -13.33
N GLU A 22 7.88 24.41 -13.52
CA GLU A 22 7.79 25.35 -14.65
C GLU A 22 8.93 26.36 -14.69
N GLU A 23 9.54 26.64 -13.55
CA GLU A 23 10.70 27.56 -13.42
C GLU A 23 12.04 26.83 -13.65
N GLY A 24 12.02 25.53 -13.92
CA GLY A 24 13.21 24.70 -14.08
C GLY A 24 13.90 24.33 -12.78
N LEU A 25 13.24 24.55 -11.62
CA LEU A 25 13.75 24.14 -10.31
C LEU A 25 13.43 22.68 -10.03
N HIS A 26 14.37 21.98 -9.39
CA HIS A 26 14.20 20.61 -8.99
C HIS A 26 13.05 20.44 -7.98
N THR A 27 12.18 19.47 -8.23
CA THR A 27 11.12 19.04 -7.30
C THR A 27 11.24 17.56 -7.02
N TRP A 28 10.62 17.13 -5.91
CA TRP A 28 10.56 15.73 -5.50
C TRP A 28 9.23 15.08 -5.90
N GLN A 29 8.66 15.49 -7.04
CA GLN A 29 7.50 14.85 -7.63
C GLN A 29 7.91 13.71 -8.55
N TYR A 30 6.98 12.78 -8.71
CA TYR A 30 7.12 11.69 -9.68
C TYR A 30 6.71 12.16 -11.08
N LYS A 31 7.34 11.59 -12.10
CA LYS A 31 6.89 11.77 -13.48
C LYS A 31 5.67 10.91 -13.75
N VAL A 32 4.68 11.48 -14.43
CA VAL A 32 3.46 10.74 -14.82
C VAL A 32 3.81 9.55 -15.72
N GLU A 33 4.83 9.67 -16.58
CA GLU A 33 5.31 8.59 -17.44
C GLU A 33 5.83 7.40 -16.63
N ASP A 34 6.49 7.66 -15.49
CA ASP A 34 6.99 6.61 -14.62
C ASP A 34 5.85 5.93 -13.85
N ILE A 35 4.85 6.68 -13.40
CA ILE A 35 3.63 6.13 -12.80
C ILE A 35 2.89 5.26 -13.83
N ASN A 36 2.84 5.67 -15.09
CA ASN A 36 2.17 4.93 -16.16
C ASN A 36 2.81 3.56 -16.44
N LYS A 37 4.04 3.30 -16.01
CA LYS A 37 4.63 1.95 -16.05
C LYS A 37 3.84 0.93 -15.22
N LEU A 38 3.12 1.38 -14.19
CA LEU A 38 2.25 0.55 -13.37
C LEU A 38 0.98 0.04 -14.11
N ARG A 39 0.74 0.50 -15.33
CA ARG A 39 -0.31 -0.05 -16.22
C ARG A 39 -0.04 -1.52 -16.57
N ASP A 40 1.23 -1.93 -16.58
CA ASP A 40 1.61 -3.33 -16.75
C ASP A 40 1.19 -4.13 -15.52
N THR A 41 0.29 -5.10 -15.72
CA THR A 41 -0.27 -5.95 -14.65
C THR A 41 0.74 -6.91 -14.01
N LYS A 42 1.99 -6.96 -14.52
CA LYS A 42 3.07 -7.66 -13.82
C LYS A 42 3.39 -7.01 -12.48
N TYR A 43 3.26 -5.67 -12.38
CA TYR A 43 3.41 -4.95 -11.12
C TYR A 43 2.17 -5.18 -10.26
N LYS A 44 2.37 -5.78 -9.10
CA LYS A 44 1.31 -6.20 -8.19
C LYS A 44 1.09 -5.21 -7.05
N ALA A 45 2.12 -4.46 -6.69
CA ALA A 45 2.06 -3.52 -5.58
C ALA A 45 2.84 -2.24 -5.88
N LEU A 46 2.34 -1.13 -5.37
CA LEU A 46 3.03 0.14 -5.21
C LEU A 46 3.19 0.41 -3.72
N PHE A 47 4.43 0.64 -3.27
CA PHE A 47 4.72 1.16 -1.94
C PHE A 47 5.13 2.62 -2.04
N ILE A 48 4.48 3.49 -1.25
CA ILE A 48 4.73 4.93 -1.29
C ILE A 48 4.61 5.54 0.11
N VAL A 49 5.51 6.46 0.43
CA VAL A 49 5.41 7.33 1.61
C VAL A 49 4.86 8.68 1.16
N ASN A 50 3.70 9.07 1.67
CA ASN A 50 3.02 10.30 1.24
C ASN A 50 2.41 11.05 2.44
N PRO A 51 2.90 12.24 2.78
CA PRO A 51 4.03 12.97 2.21
C PRO A 51 5.36 12.23 2.35
N SER A 52 6.26 12.44 1.40
CA SER A 52 7.53 11.73 1.31
C SER A 52 8.53 12.15 2.40
N ASN A 53 9.42 11.25 2.75
CA ASN A 53 10.53 11.48 3.66
C ASN A 53 11.83 11.02 2.97
N PRO A 54 12.90 11.83 2.93
CA PRO A 54 13.14 13.10 3.60
C PRO A 54 12.58 14.36 2.92
N PRO A 55 12.16 14.38 1.63
CA PRO A 55 11.93 15.64 0.91
C PRO A 55 10.65 16.39 1.32
N SER A 56 9.75 15.79 2.10
CA SER A 56 8.51 16.41 2.59
C SER A 56 7.54 16.88 1.49
N TYR A 57 7.50 16.18 0.36
CA TYR A 57 6.60 16.44 -0.75
C TYR A 57 5.39 15.49 -0.70
N GLN A 58 4.19 16.04 -0.84
CA GLN A 58 3.01 15.22 -1.11
C GLN A 58 2.81 15.03 -2.62
N LEU A 59 2.15 13.95 -3.00
CA LEU A 59 1.74 13.73 -4.39
C LEU A 59 0.89 14.90 -4.88
N ASN A 60 1.23 15.42 -6.06
CA ASN A 60 0.42 16.42 -6.74
C ASN A 60 -0.79 15.76 -7.42
N LYS A 61 -1.70 16.61 -7.91
CA LYS A 61 -2.94 16.15 -8.53
C LYS A 61 -2.70 15.28 -9.76
N GLU A 62 -1.72 15.62 -10.58
CA GLU A 62 -1.39 14.89 -11.82
C GLU A 62 -0.96 13.45 -11.50
N CYS A 63 -0.14 13.26 -10.47
CA CYS A 63 0.30 11.94 -10.01
C CYS A 63 -0.88 11.12 -9.48
N VAL A 64 -1.76 11.74 -8.70
CA VAL A 64 -2.97 11.07 -8.18
C VAL A 64 -3.92 10.68 -9.31
N ASP A 65 -4.14 11.56 -10.28
CA ASP A 65 -4.99 11.28 -11.44
C ASP A 65 -4.40 10.18 -12.33
N ALA A 66 -3.07 10.14 -12.50
CA ALA A 66 -2.39 9.06 -13.20
C ALA A 66 -2.57 7.71 -12.48
N LEU A 67 -2.46 7.67 -11.15
CA LEU A 67 -2.74 6.45 -10.36
C LEU A 67 -4.20 6.01 -10.49
N LYS A 68 -5.15 6.96 -10.50
CA LYS A 68 -6.57 6.67 -10.76
C LYS A 68 -6.77 6.03 -12.13
N ASP A 69 -6.14 6.57 -13.16
CA ASP A 69 -6.20 6.00 -14.51
C ASP A 69 -5.63 4.58 -14.56
N VAL A 70 -4.45 4.38 -13.95
CA VAL A 70 -3.83 3.05 -13.83
C VAL A 70 -4.80 2.04 -13.22
N VAL A 71 -5.38 2.36 -12.08
CA VAL A 71 -6.24 1.43 -11.32
C VAL A 71 -7.58 1.21 -12.01
N THR A 72 -8.17 2.25 -12.62
CA THR A 72 -9.50 2.13 -13.22
C THR A 72 -9.50 1.47 -14.58
N ARG A 73 -8.44 1.65 -15.38
CA ARG A 73 -8.43 1.22 -16.79
C ARG A 73 -7.45 0.10 -17.09
N TRP A 74 -6.32 0.01 -16.36
CA TRP A 74 -5.20 -0.82 -16.78
C TRP A 74 -4.85 -1.93 -15.79
N ASN A 75 -4.70 -1.60 -14.53
CA ASN A 75 -4.28 -2.53 -13.49
C ASN A 75 -5.22 -2.48 -12.27
N PRO A 76 -6.46 -2.97 -12.39
CA PRO A 76 -7.49 -2.84 -11.36
C PRO A 76 -7.19 -3.63 -10.07
N ASN A 77 -6.20 -4.50 -10.10
CA ASN A 77 -5.78 -5.29 -8.95
C ASN A 77 -4.47 -4.79 -8.34
N LEU A 78 -3.96 -3.62 -8.78
CA LEU A 78 -2.77 -3.02 -8.18
C LEU A 78 -3.04 -2.75 -6.69
N MET A 79 -2.19 -3.31 -5.82
CA MET A 79 -2.17 -3.01 -4.39
C MET A 79 -1.39 -1.71 -4.17
N ILE A 80 -1.97 -0.75 -3.47
CA ILE A 80 -1.28 0.49 -3.08
C ILE A 80 -1.09 0.44 -1.57
N ILE A 81 0.14 0.49 -1.10
CA ILE A 81 0.49 0.62 0.31
C ILE A 81 1.00 2.03 0.50
N THR A 82 0.23 2.87 1.20
CA THR A 82 0.61 4.25 1.51
C THR A 82 0.95 4.39 2.98
N ASP A 83 2.14 4.94 3.25
CA ASP A 83 2.52 5.37 4.60
C ASP A 83 2.21 6.87 4.72
N ASP A 84 1.16 7.16 5.48
CA ASP A 84 0.63 8.51 5.67
C ASP A 84 1.11 9.15 6.98
N VAL A 85 2.17 8.62 7.59
CA VAL A 85 2.66 9.05 8.91
C VAL A 85 2.93 10.56 9.00
N TYR A 86 3.29 11.20 7.90
CA TYR A 86 3.54 12.64 7.84
C TYR A 86 2.34 13.47 7.37
N GLY A 87 1.23 12.85 7.01
CA GLY A 87 0.03 13.55 6.52
C GLY A 87 -0.53 14.56 7.53
N THR A 88 -0.48 14.25 8.81
CA THR A 88 -0.98 15.11 9.89
C THR A 88 -0.24 16.46 10.01
N PHE A 89 0.99 16.55 9.47
CA PHE A 89 1.76 17.80 9.45
C PHE A 89 1.34 18.74 8.31
N VAL A 90 0.58 18.26 7.34
CA VAL A 90 0.20 19.02 6.14
C VAL A 90 -1.27 19.44 6.22
N PRO A 91 -1.57 20.74 6.35
CA PRO A 91 -2.96 21.21 6.33
C PRO A 91 -3.67 20.79 5.03
N GLY A 92 -4.85 20.20 5.16
CA GLY A 92 -5.63 19.74 4.01
C GLY A 92 -5.08 18.49 3.31
N PHE A 93 -4.14 17.78 3.93
CA PHE A 93 -3.64 16.52 3.38
C PHE A 93 -4.78 15.56 3.05
N ARG A 94 -4.67 14.92 1.89
CA ARG A 94 -5.62 13.91 1.43
C ARG A 94 -4.88 12.62 1.10
N SER A 95 -5.18 11.58 1.85
CA SER A 95 -4.64 10.23 1.64
C SER A 95 -5.06 9.66 0.30
N LEU A 96 -4.20 8.84 -0.32
CA LEU A 96 -4.56 8.02 -1.47
C LEU A 96 -5.74 7.08 -1.18
N MET A 97 -5.95 6.70 0.08
CA MET A 97 -7.13 5.93 0.49
C MET A 97 -8.44 6.66 0.23
N ALA A 98 -8.46 8.00 0.31
CA ALA A 98 -9.65 8.78 0.00
C ALA A 98 -9.97 8.83 -1.50
N ASP A 99 -8.96 8.66 -2.35
CA ASP A 99 -9.08 8.69 -3.80
C ASP A 99 -9.21 7.31 -4.44
N LEU A 100 -8.55 6.31 -3.85
CA LEU A 100 -8.48 4.92 -4.32
C LEU A 100 -8.79 3.93 -3.19
N PRO A 101 -9.95 4.05 -2.52
CA PRO A 101 -10.22 3.29 -1.28
C PRO A 101 -10.13 1.78 -1.47
N GLN A 102 -10.57 1.26 -2.61
CA GLN A 102 -10.62 -0.18 -2.83
C GLN A 102 -9.26 -0.83 -3.06
N ASN A 103 -8.27 -0.05 -3.49
CA ASN A 103 -6.93 -0.54 -3.83
C ASN A 103 -5.88 -0.21 -2.77
N THR A 104 -6.23 0.62 -1.77
CA THR A 104 -5.26 1.19 -0.85
C THR A 104 -5.29 0.52 0.51
N ILE A 105 -4.10 0.18 1.00
CA ILE A 105 -3.80 -0.12 2.40
C ILE A 105 -3.14 1.14 2.95
N CYS A 106 -3.81 1.83 3.86
CA CYS A 106 -3.26 3.02 4.51
C CYS A 106 -2.60 2.62 5.82
N VAL A 107 -1.36 3.04 6.01
CA VAL A 107 -0.61 2.87 7.26
C VAL A 107 -0.41 4.24 7.88
N TYR A 108 -0.71 4.36 9.17
CA TYR A 108 -0.47 5.56 9.94
C TYR A 108 0.17 5.22 11.29
N SER A 109 1.22 5.95 11.67
CA SER A 109 1.90 5.78 12.95
C SER A 109 1.73 7.00 13.85
N PHE A 110 1.47 6.76 15.13
CA PHE A 110 1.41 7.81 16.16
C PHE A 110 2.80 8.29 16.61
N SER A 111 3.87 7.68 16.10
CA SER A 111 5.22 7.96 16.51
C SER A 111 5.70 9.38 16.23
N LYS A 112 5.24 10.00 15.12
CA LYS A 112 5.76 11.29 14.66
C LYS A 112 4.98 12.46 15.22
N TYR A 113 3.76 12.70 14.74
CA TYR A 113 2.97 13.87 15.11
C TYR A 113 2.68 13.94 16.63
N PHE A 114 2.39 12.81 17.24
CA PHE A 114 2.08 12.72 18.66
C PHE A 114 3.31 12.49 19.56
N GLY A 115 4.49 12.35 18.99
CA GLY A 115 5.72 12.08 19.76
C GLY A 115 5.71 10.72 20.50
N ALA A 116 4.81 9.81 20.15
CA ALA A 116 4.59 8.56 20.87
C ALA A 116 5.46 7.40 20.32
N THR A 117 6.71 7.67 20.01
CA THR A 117 7.62 6.72 19.34
C THR A 117 7.81 5.43 20.14
N GLY A 118 7.91 5.54 21.46
CA GLY A 118 8.09 4.38 22.34
C GLY A 118 6.88 3.48 22.49
N TRP A 119 5.69 3.96 22.17
CA TRP A 119 4.44 3.20 22.33
C TRP A 119 4.25 2.12 21.26
N ARG A 120 4.99 2.19 20.19
CA ARG A 120 4.88 1.24 19.04
C ARG A 120 3.45 1.09 18.54
N LEU A 121 2.72 2.20 18.47
CA LEU A 121 1.31 2.26 18.08
C LEU A 121 1.17 2.75 16.65
N ALA A 122 0.45 1.97 15.85
CA ALA A 122 0.12 2.28 14.46
C ALA A 122 -1.28 1.78 14.12
N VAL A 123 -1.83 2.29 13.03
CA VAL A 123 -3.11 1.87 12.44
C VAL A 123 -2.87 1.43 11.02
N ILE A 124 -3.50 0.31 10.65
CA ILE A 124 -3.64 -0.12 9.26
C ILE A 124 -5.13 -0.04 8.92
N ALA A 125 -5.46 0.72 7.87
CA ALA A 125 -6.83 0.88 7.43
C ALA A 125 -7.02 0.29 6.03
N LEU A 126 -8.12 -0.45 5.85
CA LEU A 126 -8.61 -0.97 4.58
C LEU A 126 -10.09 -0.59 4.41
N HIS A 127 -10.48 -0.32 3.18
CA HIS A 127 -11.89 -0.15 2.85
C HIS A 127 -12.63 -1.48 2.93
N GLU A 128 -13.88 -1.47 3.39
CA GLU A 128 -14.70 -2.69 3.53
C GLU A 128 -14.81 -3.46 2.22
N LYS A 129 -15.00 -2.74 1.11
CA LYS A 129 -15.02 -3.31 -0.25
C LYS A 129 -13.66 -3.08 -0.91
N ASN A 130 -12.72 -3.99 -0.68
CA ASN A 130 -11.36 -3.87 -1.19
C ASN A 130 -11.04 -4.95 -2.23
N VAL A 131 -10.03 -4.68 -3.06
CA VAL A 131 -9.61 -5.61 -4.12
C VAL A 131 -8.97 -6.87 -3.57
N PHE A 132 -8.38 -6.82 -2.36
CA PHE A 132 -7.66 -7.94 -1.75
C PHE A 132 -8.63 -9.06 -1.39
N ASP A 133 -9.74 -8.74 -0.72
CA ASP A 133 -10.80 -9.70 -0.42
C ASP A 133 -11.41 -10.26 -1.70
N ARG A 134 -11.62 -9.41 -2.73
CA ARG A 134 -12.10 -9.84 -4.04
C ARG A 134 -11.12 -10.80 -4.71
N MET A 135 -9.83 -10.53 -4.66
CA MET A 135 -8.81 -11.41 -5.25
C MET A 135 -8.76 -12.75 -4.53
N ILE A 136 -8.85 -12.76 -3.19
CA ILE A 136 -8.91 -13.99 -2.39
C ILE A 136 -10.15 -14.81 -2.78
N ALA A 137 -11.30 -14.16 -2.89
CA ALA A 137 -12.56 -14.82 -3.28
C ALA A 137 -12.47 -15.46 -4.67
N ASN A 138 -11.65 -14.91 -5.57
CA ASN A 138 -11.47 -15.42 -6.93
C ASN A 138 -10.29 -16.37 -7.12
N LEU A 139 -9.59 -16.76 -6.04
CA LEU A 139 -8.48 -17.70 -6.12
C LEU A 139 -8.94 -19.09 -6.60
N PRO A 140 -8.08 -19.82 -7.34
CA PRO A 140 -8.32 -21.22 -7.67
C PRO A 140 -8.53 -22.08 -6.44
N ARG A 141 -9.34 -23.17 -6.58
CA ARG A 141 -9.69 -24.05 -5.48
C ARG A 141 -8.48 -24.57 -4.70
N LYS A 142 -7.39 -24.91 -5.38
CA LYS A 142 -6.13 -25.35 -4.75
C LYS A 142 -5.59 -24.30 -3.79
N ARG A 143 -5.51 -23.04 -4.22
CA ARG A 143 -5.02 -21.93 -3.38
C ARG A 143 -5.96 -21.64 -2.22
N LYS A 144 -7.26 -21.71 -2.43
CA LYS A 144 -8.25 -21.59 -1.34
C LYS A 144 -8.05 -22.69 -0.29
N SER A 145 -7.77 -23.93 -0.70
CA SER A 145 -7.49 -25.04 0.22
C SER A 145 -6.20 -24.82 1.01
N GLU A 146 -5.14 -24.27 0.40
CA GLU A 146 -3.90 -23.91 1.09
C GLU A 146 -4.15 -22.82 2.15
N LEU A 147 -4.91 -21.78 1.79
CA LEU A 147 -5.31 -20.73 2.74
C LEU A 147 -6.19 -21.28 3.87
N ALA A 148 -7.10 -22.22 3.57
CA ALA A 148 -7.92 -22.87 4.56
C ALA A 148 -7.08 -23.67 5.59
N LYS A 149 -6.03 -24.33 5.15
CA LYS A 149 -5.08 -25.00 6.06
C LYS A 149 -4.32 -23.99 6.93
N ARG A 150 -3.87 -22.87 6.35
CA ARG A 150 -3.09 -21.87 7.07
C ARG A 150 -3.92 -21.12 8.12
N TYR A 151 -5.14 -20.77 7.81
CA TYR A 151 -5.99 -19.91 8.66
C TYR A 151 -7.16 -20.65 9.32
N GLY A 152 -7.21 -21.97 9.21
CA GLY A 152 -8.34 -22.78 9.74
C GLY A 152 -8.55 -22.66 11.24
N SER A 153 -7.52 -22.30 12.01
CA SER A 153 -7.63 -22.06 13.45
C SER A 153 -8.34 -20.74 13.81
N LEU A 154 -8.51 -19.82 12.84
CA LEU A 154 -9.12 -18.51 13.10
C LEU A 154 -10.63 -18.52 12.98
N SER A 155 -11.19 -19.38 12.13
CA SER A 155 -12.63 -19.46 11.87
C SER A 155 -13.03 -20.80 11.29
N MET A 156 -14.21 -21.25 11.63
CA MET A 156 -14.85 -22.41 10.98
C MET A 156 -15.22 -22.13 9.52
N GLN A 157 -15.37 -20.85 9.14
CA GLN A 157 -15.69 -20.41 7.78
C GLN A 157 -14.49 -19.62 7.22
N VAL A 158 -13.43 -20.35 6.89
CA VAL A 158 -12.13 -19.75 6.47
C VAL A 158 -12.24 -18.89 5.21
N GLU A 159 -13.20 -19.20 4.33
CA GLU A 159 -13.49 -18.42 3.12
C GLU A 159 -13.97 -17.01 3.42
N ASN A 160 -14.58 -16.77 4.59
CA ASN A 160 -15.10 -15.48 5.02
C ASN A 160 -14.07 -14.61 5.77
N ILE A 161 -12.89 -15.16 6.08
CA ILE A 161 -11.83 -14.41 6.76
C ILE A 161 -11.35 -13.30 5.84
N LYS A 162 -11.44 -12.06 6.32
CA LYS A 162 -10.99 -10.87 5.59
C LYS A 162 -9.47 -10.80 5.46
N PHE A 163 -9.00 -10.13 4.43
CA PHE A 163 -7.56 -9.94 4.21
C PHE A 163 -6.88 -9.31 5.42
N ILE A 164 -7.51 -8.31 6.06
CA ILE A 164 -6.95 -7.66 7.24
C ILE A 164 -6.78 -8.62 8.42
N ASP A 165 -7.72 -9.53 8.64
CA ASP A 165 -7.63 -10.52 9.72
C ASP A 165 -6.48 -11.51 9.47
N ARG A 166 -6.24 -11.85 8.21
CA ARG A 166 -5.10 -12.68 7.79
C ARG A 166 -3.78 -11.97 8.05
N MET A 167 -3.68 -10.67 7.74
CA MET A 167 -2.49 -9.86 8.05
C MET A 167 -2.21 -9.82 9.55
N VAL A 168 -3.24 -9.63 10.37
CA VAL A 168 -3.11 -9.64 11.84
C VAL A 168 -2.63 -10.99 12.35
N ALA A 169 -3.18 -12.09 11.82
CA ALA A 169 -2.76 -13.44 12.20
C ALA A 169 -1.29 -13.69 11.83
N ASP A 170 -0.88 -13.33 10.62
CA ASP A 170 0.50 -13.50 10.17
C ASP A 170 1.48 -12.64 10.97
N SER A 171 1.11 -11.40 11.33
CA SER A 171 1.96 -10.53 12.16
C SER A 171 2.22 -11.11 13.55
N ARG A 172 1.24 -11.79 14.14
CA ARG A 172 1.40 -12.46 15.43
C ARG A 172 2.34 -13.67 15.34
N GLN A 173 2.32 -14.40 14.24
CA GLN A 173 3.22 -15.53 14.03
C GLN A 173 4.68 -15.09 13.88
N VAL A 174 4.92 -13.96 13.20
CA VAL A 174 6.27 -13.39 13.08
C VAL A 174 6.81 -12.94 14.44
N ALA A 175 5.98 -12.32 15.27
CA ALA A 175 6.37 -11.86 16.61
C ALA A 175 6.71 -13.01 17.58
N LEU A 176 6.20 -14.22 17.35
CA LEU A 176 6.48 -15.38 18.18
C LEU A 176 7.78 -16.12 17.81
N ASN A 177 8.40 -15.77 16.68
CA ASN A 177 9.63 -16.40 16.17
C ASN A 177 10.88 -15.51 16.37
N HIS A 178 10.76 -14.43 17.12
CA HIS A 178 11.85 -13.56 17.59
C HIS A 178 11.86 -13.58 19.14
#